data_3349bf8d369dcfd8913b4df90cf2d9f1
#
_entry.id   3349bf8d369dcfd8913b4df90cf2d9f1
#
_cell.length_a   1.000
_cell.length_b   1.000
_cell.length_c   1.000
_cell.angle_alpha   90.00
_cell.angle_beta   90.00
_cell.angle_gamma   90.00
#
_symmetry.space_group_name_H-M   'P 1'
#
loop_
_entity.id
_entity.type
_entity.pdbx_description
1 polymer ?
#
loop_
_entity_poly.entity_id
_entity_poly.type
_entity_poly.pdbx_seq_one_letter_code
_entity_poly.pdbx_strand_id
1 'polypeptide(L)'
;MYERAVAEENADKFADGKGTVVIPETGNNVPDILDEAAVELDWMMEMVVQPNEPTWGKYAGLVYHKLHDHKWTGLATRPWNYDGPKDQGGWETKRIVKPPTFAATLNFVACAAQAARLWQDIDSAKAQEYYDAAVASYAAYKEHYYEYDKSKAGEDGNGQPLYAPMDQAIGCGAYGDDNVKDDSYWAACELYTASKALGKDGDSYYKDIKDYGDAFTVLSTLEGGENNGSFGSFNWGNTASLGSLSLYLNGDTITSDELTKVKNSIVDASELYIAKEEEQGYGIPYQLSLIHI
;
A
#
# COMPACT_ATOMS: atom_id res chain seq x y z
N MET A 1 4.35 -1.73 -11.56
CA MET A 1 4.37 -2.22 -12.98
C MET A 1 4.80 -1.13 -13.94
N TYR A 2 4.12 0.01 -14.01
CA TYR A 2 4.46 1.12 -14.91
C TYR A 2 5.88 1.66 -14.68
N GLU A 3 6.27 1.91 -13.44
CA GLU A 3 7.62 2.37 -13.08
C GLU A 3 8.73 1.43 -13.60
N ARG A 4 8.54 0.13 -13.48
CA ARG A 4 9.47 -0.85 -14.04
C ARG A 4 9.52 -0.77 -15.57
N ALA A 5 8.37 -0.57 -16.21
CA ALA A 5 8.32 -0.40 -17.66
C ALA A 5 9.09 0.85 -18.12
N VAL A 6 9.01 1.94 -17.35
CA VAL A 6 9.82 3.16 -17.61
C VAL A 6 11.32 2.86 -17.44
N ALA A 7 11.70 2.21 -16.34
CA ALA A 7 13.10 1.86 -16.05
C ALA A 7 13.72 0.91 -17.10
N GLU A 8 12.91 0.06 -17.74
CA GLU A 8 13.33 -0.88 -18.80
C GLU A 8 13.13 -0.33 -20.23
N GLU A 9 12.89 0.98 -20.38
CA GLU A 9 12.64 1.64 -21.69
C GLU A 9 11.46 1.04 -22.47
N ASN A 10 10.45 0.54 -21.75
CA ASN A 10 9.24 -0.08 -22.30
C ASN A 10 7.96 0.77 -22.06
N ALA A 11 8.11 2.02 -21.66
CA ALA A 11 6.99 2.88 -21.30
C ALA A 11 6.01 3.09 -22.48
N ASP A 12 6.50 3.05 -23.72
CA ASP A 12 5.69 3.17 -24.92
C ASP A 12 4.62 2.08 -25.06
N LYS A 13 4.84 0.91 -24.47
CA LYS A 13 3.87 -0.19 -24.43
C LYS A 13 2.70 0.07 -23.48
N PHE A 14 2.86 1.02 -22.56
CA PHE A 14 1.86 1.45 -21.59
C PHE A 14 1.32 2.85 -21.90
N ALA A 15 1.71 3.46 -23.02
CA ALA A 15 1.18 4.75 -23.41
C ALA A 15 -0.35 4.70 -23.58
N ASP A 16 -0.97 5.87 -23.47
CA ASP A 16 -2.42 6.05 -23.61
C ASP A 16 -2.98 5.29 -24.84
N GLY A 17 -4.00 4.48 -24.60
CA GLY A 17 -4.68 3.68 -25.64
C GLY A 17 -3.85 2.55 -26.24
N LYS A 18 -2.67 2.21 -25.71
CA LYS A 18 -1.83 1.12 -26.23
C LYS A 18 -2.19 -0.27 -25.69
N GLY A 19 -2.92 -0.33 -24.59
CA GLY A 19 -3.38 -1.57 -23.99
C GLY A 19 -4.56 -2.20 -24.74
N THR A 20 -5.03 -3.31 -24.20
CA THR A 20 -6.27 -4.00 -24.63
C THR A 20 -7.49 -3.60 -23.80
N VAL A 21 -7.27 -2.87 -22.74
CA VAL A 21 -8.32 -2.33 -21.85
C VAL A 21 -8.70 -0.95 -22.36
N VAL A 22 -9.98 -0.69 -22.45
CA VAL A 22 -10.52 0.63 -22.80
C VAL A 22 -11.21 1.17 -21.55
N ILE A 23 -10.73 2.31 -21.07
CA ILE A 23 -11.28 3.05 -19.94
C ILE A 23 -11.89 4.36 -20.40
N PRO A 24 -12.72 5.04 -19.60
CA PRO A 24 -13.33 6.31 -20.00
C PRO A 24 -12.31 7.39 -20.36
N GLU A 25 -11.14 7.38 -19.75
CA GLU A 25 -10.07 8.35 -19.87
C GLU A 25 -9.18 8.13 -21.11
N THR A 26 -9.25 6.97 -21.77
CA THR A 26 -8.43 6.66 -22.96
C THR A 26 -8.50 7.79 -24.00
N GLY A 27 -7.36 8.32 -24.37
CA GLY A 27 -7.22 9.43 -25.35
C GLY A 27 -6.89 10.78 -24.69
N ASN A 28 -6.53 10.83 -23.41
CA ASN A 28 -6.18 12.04 -22.67
C ASN A 28 -4.66 12.32 -22.62
N ASN A 29 -3.83 11.46 -23.22
CA ASN A 29 -2.36 11.46 -23.20
C ASN A 29 -1.75 11.04 -21.84
N VAL A 30 -2.52 10.45 -20.96
CA VAL A 30 -2.03 9.79 -19.75
C VAL A 30 -2.02 8.28 -20.00
N PRO A 31 -1.01 7.53 -19.55
CA PRO A 31 -1.05 6.07 -19.60
C PRO A 31 -2.27 5.50 -18.86
N ASP A 32 -3.10 4.68 -19.53
CA ASP A 32 -4.35 4.13 -18.99
C ASP A 32 -4.17 3.50 -17.61
N ILE A 33 -3.02 2.85 -17.34
CA ILE A 33 -2.71 2.24 -16.05
C ILE A 33 -2.54 3.29 -14.93
N LEU A 34 -2.10 4.50 -15.26
CA LEU A 34 -1.99 5.60 -14.27
C LEU A 34 -3.34 6.26 -14.03
N ASP A 35 -4.19 6.37 -15.04
CA ASP A 35 -5.57 6.84 -14.87
C ASP A 35 -6.35 5.91 -13.94
N GLU A 36 -6.30 4.59 -14.17
CA GLU A 36 -6.93 3.61 -13.29
C GLU A 36 -6.40 3.67 -11.85
N ALA A 37 -5.08 3.80 -11.68
CA ALA A 37 -4.49 3.96 -10.36
C ALA A 37 -4.90 5.28 -9.68
N ALA A 38 -5.09 6.34 -10.46
CA ALA A 38 -5.50 7.64 -9.94
C ALA A 38 -6.95 7.62 -9.40
N VAL A 39 -7.85 6.84 -9.99
CA VAL A 39 -9.22 6.68 -9.47
C VAL A 39 -9.22 6.19 -8.02
N GLU A 40 -8.43 5.15 -7.73
CA GLU A 40 -8.31 4.63 -6.37
C GLU A 40 -7.59 5.61 -5.45
N LEU A 41 -6.52 6.24 -5.93
CA LEU A 41 -5.73 7.15 -5.12
C LEU A 41 -6.51 8.44 -4.79
N ASP A 42 -7.25 9.00 -5.73
CA ASP A 42 -8.11 10.16 -5.49
C ASP A 42 -9.20 9.83 -4.45
N TRP A 43 -9.75 8.60 -4.49
CA TRP A 43 -10.63 8.11 -3.43
C TRP A 43 -9.91 7.96 -2.09
N MET A 44 -8.67 7.46 -2.05
CA MET A 44 -7.88 7.38 -0.82
C MET A 44 -7.58 8.78 -0.24
N MET A 45 -7.41 9.80 -1.07
CA MET A 45 -7.28 11.20 -0.65
C MET A 45 -8.52 11.70 0.12
N GLU A 46 -9.73 11.28 -0.29
CA GLU A 46 -10.96 11.60 0.41
C GLU A 46 -11.08 10.89 1.77
N MET A 47 -10.33 9.81 1.99
CA MET A 47 -10.28 9.06 3.26
C MET A 47 -9.31 9.70 4.29
N VAL A 48 -8.64 10.78 3.97
CA VAL A 48 -7.79 11.52 4.93
C VAL A 48 -8.65 12.28 5.92
N VAL A 49 -8.41 12.07 7.21
CA VAL A 49 -9.12 12.75 8.30
C VAL A 49 -8.87 14.25 8.24
N GLN A 50 -9.96 15.01 8.19
CA GLN A 50 -9.90 16.47 8.14
C GLN A 50 -9.89 17.09 9.55
N PRO A 51 -9.24 18.26 9.75
CA PRO A 51 -9.13 18.88 11.08
C PRO A 51 -10.47 19.26 11.74
N ASN A 52 -11.51 19.47 10.92
CA ASN A 52 -12.85 19.85 11.37
C ASN A 52 -13.81 18.65 11.56
N GLU A 53 -13.30 17.42 11.41
CA GLU A 53 -14.12 16.22 11.64
C GLU A 53 -14.40 16.09 13.15
N PRO A 54 -15.70 15.96 13.56
CA PRO A 54 -16.07 16.05 14.98
C PRO A 54 -15.48 14.95 15.88
N THR A 55 -15.29 13.74 15.35
CA THR A 55 -14.89 12.56 16.11
C THR A 55 -13.38 12.36 16.08
N TRP A 56 -12.79 12.48 14.90
CA TRP A 56 -11.41 12.09 14.64
C TRP A 56 -10.50 13.26 14.26
N GLY A 57 -11.02 14.50 14.20
CA GLY A 57 -10.25 15.68 13.76
C GLY A 57 -8.96 15.95 14.54
N LYS A 58 -8.84 15.46 15.78
CA LYS A 58 -7.58 15.49 16.55
C LYS A 58 -6.47 14.60 15.95
N TYR A 59 -6.83 13.72 15.00
CA TYR A 59 -5.92 12.85 14.26
C TYR A 59 -5.90 13.23 12.77
N ALA A 60 -6.10 14.52 12.48
CA ALA A 60 -6.06 15.04 11.12
C ALA A 60 -4.77 14.62 10.40
N GLY A 61 -4.91 14.21 9.16
CA GLY A 61 -3.82 13.67 8.35
C GLY A 61 -3.67 12.15 8.42
N LEU A 62 -4.18 11.45 9.44
CA LEU A 62 -4.31 9.99 9.37
C LEU A 62 -5.42 9.60 8.40
N VAL A 63 -5.39 8.35 7.94
CA VAL A 63 -6.32 7.81 6.94
C VAL A 63 -7.27 6.81 7.57
N TYR A 64 -8.56 6.93 7.28
CA TYR A 64 -9.56 5.98 7.71
C TYR A 64 -9.23 4.58 7.18
N HIS A 65 -9.38 3.58 8.04
CA HIS A 65 -8.92 2.22 7.76
C HIS A 65 -9.57 1.62 6.52
N LYS A 66 -10.87 1.75 6.40
CA LYS A 66 -11.66 1.25 5.27
C LYS A 66 -13.09 1.76 5.28
N LEU A 67 -13.72 1.66 4.14
CA LEU A 67 -15.16 1.80 3.94
C LEU A 67 -15.72 0.43 3.57
N HIS A 68 -16.79 -0.02 4.24
CA HIS A 68 -17.42 -1.30 3.94
C HIS A 68 -18.93 -1.28 4.14
N ASP A 69 -19.61 -2.26 3.58
CA ASP A 69 -21.04 -2.45 3.77
C ASP A 69 -21.35 -2.98 5.18
N HIS A 70 -22.52 -2.72 5.67
CA HIS A 70 -22.96 -3.19 7.00
C HIS A 70 -23.03 -4.73 7.08
N LYS A 71 -23.27 -5.40 5.97
CA LYS A 71 -23.40 -6.86 5.88
C LYS A 71 -22.65 -7.42 4.70
N TRP A 72 -22.26 -8.69 4.82
CA TRP A 72 -21.75 -9.43 3.68
C TRP A 72 -22.81 -9.49 2.57
N THR A 73 -22.41 -9.11 1.37
CA THR A 73 -23.21 -9.27 0.17
C THR A 73 -22.99 -10.62 -0.45
N GLY A 74 -23.97 -11.16 -1.15
CA GLY A 74 -23.77 -12.35 -1.98
C GLY A 74 -22.77 -12.09 -3.11
N LEU A 75 -22.09 -13.13 -3.57
CA LEU A 75 -21.25 -13.07 -4.76
C LEU A 75 -22.04 -12.52 -5.95
N ALA A 76 -21.35 -11.78 -6.83
CA ALA A 76 -21.91 -11.13 -8.01
C ALA A 76 -22.90 -9.99 -7.74
N THR A 77 -22.99 -9.47 -6.52
CA THR A 77 -23.73 -8.22 -6.26
C THR A 77 -22.94 -7.05 -6.82
N ARG A 78 -23.54 -6.32 -7.78
CA ARG A 78 -22.90 -5.13 -8.35
C ARG A 78 -23.00 -3.97 -7.38
N PRO A 79 -21.96 -3.11 -7.23
CA PRO A 79 -21.96 -2.01 -6.27
C PRO A 79 -23.16 -1.07 -6.40
N TRP A 80 -23.60 -0.78 -7.63
CA TRP A 80 -24.76 0.08 -7.89
C TRP A 80 -26.13 -0.61 -7.73
N ASN A 81 -26.16 -1.93 -7.57
CA ASN A 81 -27.36 -2.72 -7.32
C ASN A 81 -27.45 -3.19 -5.87
N TYR A 82 -26.58 -2.67 -5.01
CA TYR A 82 -26.61 -3.00 -3.59
C TYR A 82 -27.76 -2.28 -2.90
N ASP A 83 -28.92 -2.87 -3.01
CA ASP A 83 -30.14 -2.41 -2.33
C ASP A 83 -30.24 -2.98 -0.91
N GLY A 84 -29.36 -3.91 -0.51
CA GLY A 84 -29.48 -4.67 0.71
C GLY A 84 -30.86 -5.31 0.93
N PRO A 85 -31.00 -6.26 1.82
CA PRO A 85 -32.33 -6.82 2.15
C PRO A 85 -33.15 -5.78 2.90
N LYS A 86 -34.17 -5.23 2.28
CA LYS A 86 -35.08 -4.21 2.86
C LYS A 86 -35.88 -4.70 4.05
N ASP A 87 -35.91 -6.01 4.27
CA ASP A 87 -36.61 -6.72 5.32
C ASP A 87 -35.92 -6.76 6.69
N GLN A 88 -34.72 -6.21 6.80
CA GLN A 88 -33.89 -6.31 8.00
C GLN A 88 -33.64 -4.97 8.73
N GLY A 89 -34.47 -3.98 8.53
CA GLY A 89 -34.51 -2.76 9.35
C GLY A 89 -33.71 -1.58 8.82
N GLY A 90 -33.44 -1.51 7.52
CA GLY A 90 -32.88 -0.31 6.87
C GLY A 90 -31.39 -0.06 7.11
N TRP A 91 -30.64 -1.06 7.55
CA TRP A 91 -29.20 -1.01 7.71
C TRP A 91 -28.45 -1.38 6.43
N GLU A 92 -29.13 -1.98 5.50
CA GLU A 92 -28.63 -2.71 4.35
C GLU A 92 -27.97 -1.81 3.31
N THR A 93 -28.35 -0.55 3.30
CA THR A 93 -27.79 0.46 2.40
C THR A 93 -26.73 1.34 3.07
N LYS A 94 -26.44 1.10 4.36
CA LYS A 94 -25.47 1.91 5.09
C LYS A 94 -24.07 1.35 4.91
N ARG A 95 -23.17 2.22 4.52
CA ARG A 95 -21.74 1.99 4.55
C ARG A 95 -21.17 2.51 5.85
N ILE A 96 -20.13 1.83 6.31
CA ILE A 96 -19.45 2.10 7.57
C ILE A 96 -18.02 2.47 7.26
N VAL A 97 -17.59 3.64 7.73
CA VAL A 97 -16.18 4.05 7.75
C VAL A 97 -15.59 3.58 9.08
N LYS A 98 -14.51 2.81 9.03
CA LYS A 98 -13.76 2.39 10.22
C LYS A 98 -12.79 3.50 10.66
N PRO A 99 -12.47 3.59 11.96
CA PRO A 99 -11.55 4.59 12.49
C PRO A 99 -10.23 4.69 11.71
N PRO A 100 -9.53 5.83 11.75
CA PRO A 100 -8.23 5.97 11.12
C PRO A 100 -7.20 5.05 11.78
N THR A 101 -6.26 4.53 10.98
CA THR A 101 -5.21 3.63 11.47
C THR A 101 -3.85 3.93 10.86
N PHE A 102 -2.79 3.52 11.53
CA PHE A 102 -1.42 3.64 11.03
C PHE A 102 -1.21 2.80 9.76
N ALA A 103 -1.73 1.57 9.70
CA ALA A 103 -1.61 0.71 8.52
C ALA A 103 -2.19 1.39 7.27
N ALA A 104 -3.46 1.84 7.32
CA ALA A 104 -4.09 2.53 6.19
C ALA A 104 -3.35 3.83 5.83
N THR A 105 -2.90 4.59 6.84
CA THR A 105 -2.16 5.84 6.62
C THR A 105 -0.85 5.59 5.88
N LEU A 106 -0.07 4.59 6.29
CA LEU A 106 1.22 4.28 5.68
C LEU A 106 1.08 3.72 4.27
N ASN A 107 0.06 2.89 4.01
CA ASN A 107 -0.26 2.43 2.66
C ASN A 107 -0.63 3.60 1.75
N PHE A 108 -1.48 4.53 2.23
CA PHE A 108 -1.79 5.75 1.48
C PHE A 108 -0.53 6.57 1.19
N VAL A 109 0.32 6.80 2.19
CA VAL A 109 1.58 7.55 2.03
C VAL A 109 2.44 6.94 0.94
N ALA A 110 2.64 5.61 0.96
CA ALA A 110 3.44 4.92 -0.03
C ALA A 110 2.86 5.09 -1.44
N CYS A 111 1.56 4.85 -1.61
CA CYS A 111 0.89 4.98 -2.91
C CYS A 111 0.92 6.43 -3.43
N ALA A 112 0.64 7.42 -2.58
CA ALA A 112 0.62 8.81 -2.97
C ALA A 112 2.04 9.35 -3.32
N ALA A 113 3.06 8.95 -2.55
CA ALA A 113 4.44 9.31 -2.85
C ALA A 113 4.93 8.67 -4.16
N GLN A 114 4.60 7.40 -4.42
CA GLN A 114 4.92 6.76 -5.70
C GLN A 114 4.22 7.47 -6.86
N ALA A 115 2.94 7.78 -6.72
CA ALA A 115 2.19 8.50 -7.74
C ALA A 115 2.78 9.89 -8.00
N ALA A 116 3.15 10.64 -6.97
CA ALA A 116 3.80 11.94 -7.11
C ALA A 116 5.03 11.87 -8.04
N ARG A 117 5.87 10.85 -7.88
CA ARG A 117 7.03 10.61 -8.73
C ARG A 117 6.64 10.28 -10.17
N LEU A 118 5.64 9.42 -10.37
CA LEU A 118 5.23 8.94 -11.68
C LEU A 118 4.43 9.98 -12.49
N TRP A 119 3.73 10.87 -11.80
CA TRP A 119 2.93 11.94 -12.43
C TRP A 119 3.71 13.22 -12.71
N GLN A 120 4.95 13.36 -12.22
CA GLN A 120 5.72 14.59 -12.29
C GLN A 120 5.81 15.17 -13.71
N ASP A 121 6.08 14.33 -14.70
CA ASP A 121 6.25 14.73 -16.12
C ASP A 121 4.93 14.70 -16.91
N ILE A 122 3.83 14.25 -16.29
CA ILE A 122 2.50 14.16 -16.90
C ILE A 122 1.65 15.35 -16.45
N ASP A 123 1.48 15.51 -15.16
CA ASP A 123 0.78 16.60 -14.50
C ASP A 123 1.49 16.97 -13.19
N SER A 124 2.33 17.99 -13.26
CA SER A 124 3.13 18.43 -12.12
C SER A 124 2.30 19.01 -10.98
N ALA A 125 1.10 19.51 -11.23
CA ALA A 125 0.20 20.01 -10.18
C ALA A 125 -0.39 18.83 -9.40
N LYS A 126 -0.85 17.80 -10.09
CA LYS A 126 -1.34 16.56 -9.47
C LYS A 126 -0.22 15.83 -8.73
N ALA A 127 0.98 15.78 -9.30
CA ALA A 127 2.16 15.22 -8.64
C ALA A 127 2.48 15.94 -7.32
N GLN A 128 2.42 17.28 -7.30
CA GLN A 128 2.64 18.06 -6.08
C GLN A 128 1.53 17.83 -5.04
N GLU A 129 0.27 17.72 -5.46
CA GLU A 129 -0.87 17.42 -4.59
C GLU A 129 -0.68 16.07 -3.88
N TYR A 130 -0.35 15.02 -4.62
CA TYR A 130 -0.07 13.69 -4.06
C TYR A 130 1.13 13.71 -3.09
N TYR A 131 2.19 14.41 -3.47
CA TYR A 131 3.36 14.55 -2.60
C TYR A 131 3.03 15.24 -1.29
N ASP A 132 2.34 16.38 -1.34
CA ASP A 132 1.99 17.16 -0.14
C ASP A 132 1.07 16.36 0.79
N ALA A 133 0.12 15.60 0.23
CA ALA A 133 -0.75 14.71 1.00
C ALA A 133 0.05 13.58 1.67
N ALA A 134 0.96 12.94 0.95
CA ALA A 134 1.83 11.91 1.50
C ALA A 134 2.70 12.43 2.64
N VAL A 135 3.33 13.60 2.47
CA VAL A 135 4.14 14.26 3.51
C VAL A 135 3.32 14.58 4.75
N ALA A 136 2.13 15.15 4.57
CA ALA A 136 1.25 15.51 5.68
C ALA A 136 0.79 14.27 6.46
N SER A 137 0.40 13.20 5.76
CA SER A 137 -0.05 11.96 6.39
C SER A 137 1.09 11.21 7.09
N TYR A 138 2.31 11.22 6.52
CA TYR A 138 3.47 10.65 7.20
C TYR A 138 3.84 11.42 8.46
N ALA A 139 3.75 12.75 8.44
CA ALA A 139 3.96 13.58 9.62
C ALA A 139 2.93 13.28 10.71
N ALA A 140 1.65 13.15 10.36
CA ALA A 140 0.59 12.75 11.29
C ALA A 140 0.84 11.35 11.88
N TYR A 141 1.26 10.38 11.06
CA TYR A 141 1.69 9.08 11.57
C TYR A 141 2.81 9.21 12.60
N LYS A 142 3.89 9.92 12.29
CA LYS A 142 5.04 10.09 13.21
C LYS A 142 4.65 10.79 14.52
N GLU A 143 3.70 11.74 14.46
CA GLU A 143 3.20 12.44 15.65
C GLU A 143 2.42 11.53 16.61
N HIS A 144 1.62 10.63 16.06
CA HIS A 144 0.69 9.82 16.84
C HIS A 144 1.17 8.40 17.08
N TYR A 145 2.28 7.96 16.45
CA TYR A 145 2.75 6.58 16.49
C TYR A 145 3.02 6.07 17.91
N TYR A 146 2.63 4.84 18.15
CA TYR A 146 3.03 4.03 19.30
C TYR A 146 3.29 2.59 18.87
N GLU A 147 4.15 1.89 19.63
CA GLU A 147 4.43 0.46 19.41
C GLU A 147 3.22 -0.41 19.75
N TYR A 148 2.98 -1.43 18.94
CA TYR A 148 1.94 -2.40 19.23
C TYR A 148 2.25 -3.14 20.54
N ASP A 149 1.27 -3.17 21.43
CA ASP A 149 1.36 -3.88 22.71
C ASP A 149 0.20 -4.88 22.82
N LYS A 150 0.51 -6.15 22.59
CA LYS A 150 -0.47 -7.24 22.61
C LYS A 150 -1.26 -7.31 23.92
N SER A 151 -0.68 -6.86 25.05
CA SER A 151 -1.37 -6.85 26.34
C SER A 151 -2.47 -5.80 26.44
N LYS A 152 -2.45 -4.79 25.55
CA LYS A 152 -3.42 -3.71 25.46
C LYS A 152 -4.42 -3.90 24.32
N ALA A 153 -4.17 -4.86 23.43
CA ALA A 153 -5.10 -5.20 22.38
C ALA A 153 -6.33 -5.88 22.99
N GLY A 154 -7.49 -5.24 22.91
CA GLY A 154 -8.77 -5.90 23.16
C GLY A 154 -9.18 -6.76 21.95
N GLU A 155 -10.19 -7.62 22.12
CA GLU A 155 -10.75 -8.41 21.02
C GLU A 155 -11.30 -7.53 19.88
N ASP A 156 -11.63 -6.28 20.20
CA ASP A 156 -12.14 -5.26 19.31
C ASP A 156 -11.11 -4.16 18.95
N GLY A 157 -9.85 -4.34 19.32
CA GLY A 157 -8.79 -3.35 19.07
C GLY A 157 -8.86 -2.07 19.92
N ASN A 158 -9.81 -1.99 20.88
CA ASN A 158 -10.08 -0.75 21.62
C ASN A 158 -8.91 -0.25 22.49
N GLY A 159 -7.98 -1.13 22.87
CA GLY A 159 -6.78 -0.75 23.63
C GLY A 159 -5.77 0.05 22.81
N GLN A 160 -5.82 -0.03 21.49
CA GLN A 160 -4.89 0.63 20.56
C GLN A 160 -5.63 1.10 19.29
N PRO A 161 -6.48 2.13 19.43
CA PRO A 161 -7.47 2.48 18.40
C PRO A 161 -6.88 2.99 17.08
N LEU A 162 -5.60 3.42 17.06
CA LEU A 162 -4.94 3.93 15.85
C LEU A 162 -3.99 2.91 15.21
N TYR A 163 -3.79 1.76 15.81
CA TYR A 163 -2.89 0.76 15.22
C TYR A 163 -3.52 0.19 13.94
N ALA A 164 -3.92 -1.04 13.93
CA ALA A 164 -4.80 -1.59 12.91
C ALA A 164 -5.89 -2.37 13.65
N PRO A 165 -7.15 -2.33 13.23
CA PRO A 165 -8.19 -3.03 13.95
C PRO A 165 -7.96 -4.53 13.87
N MET A 166 -7.98 -5.20 15.02
CA MET A 166 -7.87 -6.65 15.12
C MET A 166 -9.23 -7.31 15.23
N ASP A 167 -10.33 -6.54 15.20
CA ASP A 167 -11.70 -7.02 15.28
C ASP A 167 -12.25 -7.40 13.91
N GLN A 168 -13.12 -8.38 13.87
CA GLN A 168 -13.93 -8.63 12.68
C GLN A 168 -14.97 -7.52 12.50
N ALA A 169 -15.03 -6.98 11.30
CA ALA A 169 -16.08 -6.06 10.92
C ALA A 169 -17.29 -6.84 10.40
N ILE A 170 -18.47 -6.39 10.77
CA ILE A 170 -19.72 -6.87 10.18
C ILE A 170 -19.66 -6.51 8.67
N GLY A 171 -19.81 -7.52 7.81
CA GLY A 171 -19.83 -7.32 6.35
C GLY A 171 -18.50 -7.28 5.63
N CYS A 172 -17.36 -7.45 6.31
CA CYS A 172 -16.04 -7.62 5.68
C CYS A 172 -15.01 -8.17 6.68
N GLY A 173 -13.78 -8.47 6.22
CA GLY A 173 -12.65 -8.83 7.06
C GLY A 173 -12.17 -7.65 7.92
N ALA A 174 -11.44 -7.95 9.00
CA ALA A 174 -10.85 -6.93 9.87
C ALA A 174 -9.74 -6.13 9.15
N TYR A 175 -8.94 -6.82 8.36
CA TYR A 175 -7.70 -6.30 7.75
C TYR A 175 -6.75 -5.74 8.83
N GLY A 176 -6.68 -6.46 9.95
CA GLY A 176 -5.84 -6.10 11.08
C GLY A 176 -4.37 -6.36 10.81
N ASP A 177 -3.53 -5.62 11.52
CA ASP A 177 -2.09 -5.76 11.47
C ASP A 177 -1.51 -5.52 12.87
N ASP A 178 -0.52 -6.28 13.28
CA ASP A 178 0.18 -6.13 14.55
C ASP A 178 1.62 -5.60 14.38
N ASN A 179 2.03 -5.31 13.13
CA ASN A 179 3.32 -4.75 12.80
C ASN A 179 3.24 -3.79 11.59
N VAL A 180 3.30 -2.51 11.85
CA VAL A 180 3.29 -1.48 10.79
C VAL A 180 4.69 -0.91 10.48
N LYS A 181 5.76 -1.55 10.96
CA LYS A 181 7.14 -1.07 10.71
C LYS A 181 7.56 -1.29 9.26
N ASP A 182 7.13 -2.36 8.66
CA ASP A 182 7.33 -2.67 7.25
C ASP A 182 6.56 -1.70 6.34
N ASP A 183 5.33 -1.35 6.68
CA ASP A 183 4.57 -0.30 6.01
C ASP A 183 5.27 1.07 6.13
N SER A 184 5.79 1.38 7.32
CA SER A 184 6.55 2.62 7.55
C SER A 184 7.83 2.67 6.73
N TYR A 185 8.51 1.53 6.60
CA TYR A 185 9.68 1.41 5.75
C TYR A 185 9.33 1.63 4.28
N TRP A 186 8.28 0.98 3.76
CA TRP A 186 7.82 1.19 2.39
C TRP A 186 7.43 2.64 2.14
N ALA A 187 6.64 3.25 3.03
CA ALA A 187 6.26 4.66 2.95
C ALA A 187 7.49 5.59 2.92
N ALA A 188 8.49 5.33 3.77
CA ALA A 188 9.73 6.12 3.80
C ALA A 188 10.53 5.97 2.49
N CYS A 189 10.59 4.77 1.90
CA CYS A 189 11.26 4.54 0.62
C CYS A 189 10.60 5.33 -0.51
N GLU A 190 9.27 5.30 -0.58
CA GLU A 190 8.53 6.04 -1.61
C GLU A 190 8.64 7.55 -1.43
N LEU A 191 8.53 8.06 -0.18
CA LEU A 191 8.73 9.49 0.10
C LEU A 191 10.15 9.96 -0.23
N TYR A 192 11.16 9.15 0.09
CA TYR A 192 12.54 9.45 -0.24
C TYR A 192 12.77 9.58 -1.75
N THR A 193 12.36 8.57 -2.50
CA THR A 193 12.52 8.56 -3.96
C THR A 193 11.69 9.65 -4.63
N ALA A 194 10.47 9.91 -4.16
CA ALA A 194 9.65 11.02 -4.63
C ALA A 194 10.30 12.38 -4.31
N SER A 195 10.86 12.55 -3.11
CA SER A 195 11.59 13.78 -2.76
C SER A 195 12.75 14.03 -3.71
N LYS A 196 13.54 13.00 -4.01
CA LYS A 196 14.66 13.14 -4.97
C LYS A 196 14.16 13.49 -6.38
N ALA A 197 13.13 12.82 -6.87
CA ALA A 197 12.55 13.10 -8.18
C ALA A 197 12.01 14.53 -8.29
N LEU A 198 11.36 15.03 -7.24
CA LEU A 198 10.78 16.37 -7.18
C LEU A 198 11.78 17.47 -6.74
N GLY A 199 13.05 17.15 -6.55
CA GLY A 199 14.07 18.10 -6.09
C GLY A 199 13.83 18.62 -4.67
N LYS A 200 13.23 17.82 -3.81
CA LYS A 200 12.95 18.13 -2.40
C LYS A 200 13.98 17.47 -1.48
N ASP A 201 14.00 17.93 -0.21
CA ASP A 201 14.79 17.28 0.83
C ASP A 201 14.15 15.96 1.27
N GLY A 202 14.92 14.86 1.20
CA GLY A 202 14.50 13.51 1.61
C GLY A 202 15.32 12.94 2.77
N ASP A 203 16.21 13.70 3.39
CA ASP A 203 17.20 13.17 4.35
C ASP A 203 16.54 12.53 5.59
N SER A 204 15.42 13.06 6.05
CA SER A 204 14.67 12.47 7.16
C SER A 204 14.09 11.10 6.82
N TYR A 205 13.56 10.94 5.61
CA TYR A 205 13.03 9.65 5.13
C TYR A 205 14.16 8.64 4.92
N TYR A 206 15.30 9.10 4.39
CA TYR A 206 16.48 8.23 4.24
C TYR A 206 17.00 7.73 5.58
N LYS A 207 16.91 8.55 6.63
CA LYS A 207 17.21 8.10 7.98
C LYS A 207 16.22 7.02 8.43
N ASP A 208 14.93 7.24 8.27
CA ASP A 208 13.89 6.26 8.63
C ASP A 208 14.09 4.92 7.88
N ILE A 209 14.49 4.97 6.59
CA ILE A 209 14.86 3.77 5.81
C ILE A 209 15.99 3.01 6.51
N LYS A 210 17.08 3.68 6.88
CA LYS A 210 18.24 3.04 7.50
C LYS A 210 18.00 2.51 8.92
N ASP A 211 17.02 3.06 9.60
CA ASP A 211 16.63 2.62 10.94
C ASP A 211 15.82 1.29 10.91
N TYR A 212 15.34 0.85 9.73
CA TYR A 212 14.65 -0.42 9.56
C TYR A 212 15.63 -1.60 9.54
N GLY A 213 15.31 -2.69 10.26
CA GLY A 213 16.25 -3.83 10.44
C GLY A 213 16.65 -4.51 9.14
N ASP A 214 15.69 -4.72 8.24
CA ASP A 214 15.89 -5.36 6.93
C ASP A 214 15.95 -4.35 5.77
N ALA A 215 16.42 -3.13 6.06
CA ALA A 215 16.57 -2.09 5.04
C ALA A 215 17.37 -2.61 3.83
N PHE A 216 16.99 -2.16 2.64
CA PHE A 216 17.65 -2.53 1.37
C PHE A 216 17.64 -4.04 1.09
N THR A 217 16.61 -4.75 1.51
CA THR A 217 16.49 -6.19 1.31
C THR A 217 15.12 -6.54 0.73
N VAL A 218 15.11 -7.42 -0.28
CA VAL A 218 13.90 -8.13 -0.72
C VAL A 218 13.87 -9.45 0.03
N LEU A 219 12.81 -9.67 0.79
CA LEU A 219 12.68 -10.84 1.66
C LEU A 219 12.47 -12.12 0.83
N SER A 220 12.85 -13.23 1.39
CA SER A 220 12.55 -14.58 0.86
C SER A 220 11.68 -15.40 1.81
N THR A 221 11.48 -14.88 3.01
CA THR A 221 10.59 -15.46 4.03
C THR A 221 9.81 -14.31 4.66
N LEU A 222 8.51 -14.50 4.83
CA LEU A 222 7.61 -13.47 5.34
C LEU A 222 7.41 -13.58 6.85
N GLU A 223 7.46 -12.44 7.51
CA GLU A 223 6.93 -12.26 8.86
C GLU A 223 5.62 -11.48 8.73
N GLY A 224 4.55 -12.03 9.30
CA GLY A 224 3.21 -11.43 9.24
C GLY A 224 2.31 -11.95 8.12
N GLY A 225 1.04 -11.60 8.20
CA GLY A 225 0.02 -12.05 7.28
C GLY A 225 -0.27 -13.56 7.33
N GLU A 226 -1.03 -14.04 6.38
CA GLU A 226 -1.44 -15.46 6.30
C GLU A 226 -0.26 -16.41 6.09
N ASN A 227 0.83 -15.92 5.52
CA ASN A 227 2.02 -16.70 5.18
C ASN A 227 3.17 -16.49 6.18
N ASN A 228 2.87 -16.08 7.40
CA ASN A 228 3.88 -15.87 8.43
C ASN A 228 4.79 -17.10 8.61
N GLY A 229 6.10 -16.88 8.53
CA GLY A 229 7.11 -17.94 8.56
C GLY A 229 7.24 -18.76 7.29
N SER A 230 6.50 -18.43 6.23
CA SER A 230 6.50 -19.11 4.96
C SER A 230 7.34 -18.41 3.90
N PHE A 231 7.62 -19.12 2.82
CA PHE A 231 8.30 -18.59 1.65
C PHE A 231 7.48 -17.47 0.97
N GLY A 232 8.14 -16.37 0.64
CA GLY A 232 7.54 -15.23 -0.05
C GLY A 232 8.33 -13.95 0.17
N SER A 233 8.11 -12.94 -0.69
CA SER A 233 8.83 -11.67 -0.62
C SER A 233 7.98 -10.54 -0.05
N PHE A 234 6.67 -10.54 -0.28
CA PHE A 234 5.72 -9.58 0.29
C PHE A 234 4.29 -10.13 0.22
N ASN A 235 3.46 -9.67 1.11
CA ASN A 235 2.01 -9.89 1.12
C ASN A 235 1.33 -8.70 1.83
N TRP A 236 0.02 -8.81 2.07
CA TRP A 236 -0.73 -7.76 2.76
C TRP A 236 -0.30 -7.50 4.21
N GLY A 237 0.36 -8.43 4.87
CA GLY A 237 0.87 -8.31 6.24
C GLY A 237 2.39 -8.09 6.32
N ASN A 238 3.07 -7.94 5.18
CA ASN A 238 4.48 -7.52 5.12
C ASN A 238 4.77 -6.87 3.77
N THR A 239 4.94 -5.57 3.78
CA THR A 239 5.13 -4.73 2.60
C THR A 239 6.58 -4.26 2.37
N ALA A 240 7.50 -4.57 3.29
CA ALA A 240 8.87 -4.04 3.27
C ALA A 240 9.59 -4.21 1.92
N SER A 241 9.46 -5.37 1.29
CA SER A 241 10.13 -5.62 0.00
C SER A 241 9.65 -4.70 -1.12
N LEU A 242 8.44 -4.14 -1.05
CA LEU A 242 7.96 -3.15 -2.02
C LEU A 242 8.82 -1.88 -1.95
N GLY A 243 9.17 -1.43 -0.74
CA GLY A 243 10.08 -0.30 -0.54
C GLY A 243 11.48 -0.57 -1.12
N SER A 244 12.04 -1.76 -0.86
CA SER A 244 13.33 -2.15 -1.42
C SER A 244 13.31 -2.24 -2.95
N LEU A 245 12.23 -2.72 -3.56
CA LEU A 245 12.06 -2.74 -5.02
C LEU A 245 11.98 -1.33 -5.60
N SER A 246 11.30 -0.40 -4.95
CA SER A 246 11.28 1.01 -5.37
C SER A 246 12.66 1.64 -5.30
N LEU A 247 13.44 1.38 -4.23
CA LEU A 247 14.83 1.84 -4.14
C LEU A 247 15.72 1.24 -5.24
N TYR A 248 15.50 -0.03 -5.61
CA TYR A 248 16.21 -0.64 -6.73
C TYR A 248 15.93 0.05 -8.06
N LEU A 249 14.67 0.36 -8.35
CA LEU A 249 14.27 1.05 -9.58
C LEU A 249 14.76 2.51 -9.64
N ASN A 250 15.02 3.12 -8.49
CA ASN A 250 15.58 4.46 -8.33
C ASN A 250 17.00 4.41 -7.73
N GLY A 251 17.81 3.48 -8.21
CA GLY A 251 19.11 3.15 -7.62
C GLY A 251 20.18 4.25 -7.66
N ASP A 252 19.97 5.29 -8.45
CA ASP A 252 20.78 6.51 -8.47
C ASP A 252 20.57 7.41 -7.23
N THR A 253 19.55 7.14 -6.44
CA THR A 253 19.24 7.89 -5.21
C THR A 253 19.92 7.35 -3.97
N ILE A 254 20.43 6.12 -4.01
CA ILE A 254 21.10 5.41 -2.90
C ILE A 254 22.57 5.12 -3.21
N THR A 255 23.33 4.70 -2.21
CA THR A 255 24.76 4.37 -2.42
C THR A 255 24.93 3.08 -3.23
N SER A 256 26.09 2.91 -3.86
CA SER A 256 26.42 1.70 -4.63
C SER A 256 26.39 0.42 -3.79
N ASP A 257 26.74 0.49 -2.51
CA ASP A 257 26.73 -0.65 -1.60
C ASP A 257 25.29 -1.05 -1.25
N GLU A 258 24.42 -0.07 -0.98
CA GLU A 258 22.98 -0.28 -0.74
C GLU A 258 22.30 -0.85 -1.98
N LEU A 259 22.57 -0.28 -3.17
CA LEU A 259 22.05 -0.81 -4.43
C LEU A 259 22.50 -2.25 -4.67
N THR A 260 23.76 -2.57 -4.37
CA THR A 260 24.30 -3.93 -4.47
C THR A 260 23.59 -4.88 -3.50
N LYS A 261 23.33 -4.43 -2.28
CA LYS A 261 22.57 -5.22 -1.28
C LYS A 261 21.17 -5.55 -1.77
N VAL A 262 20.42 -4.55 -2.25
CA VAL A 262 19.09 -4.78 -2.82
C VAL A 262 19.15 -5.75 -4.00
N LYS A 263 20.07 -5.52 -4.94
CA LYS A 263 20.20 -6.37 -6.12
C LYS A 263 20.48 -7.83 -5.77
N ASN A 264 21.39 -8.07 -4.84
CA ASN A 264 21.71 -9.43 -4.42
C ASN A 264 20.50 -10.10 -3.77
N SER A 265 19.77 -9.40 -2.91
CA SER A 265 18.56 -9.96 -2.29
C SER A 265 17.43 -10.26 -3.30
N ILE A 266 17.30 -9.46 -4.37
CA ILE A 266 16.39 -9.77 -5.49
C ILE A 266 16.80 -11.06 -6.18
N VAL A 267 18.09 -11.24 -6.45
CA VAL A 267 18.60 -12.47 -7.09
C VAL A 267 18.34 -13.67 -6.19
N ASP A 268 18.71 -13.58 -4.91
CA ASP A 268 18.53 -14.67 -3.93
C ASP A 268 17.04 -15.07 -3.81
N ALA A 269 16.13 -14.09 -3.72
CA ALA A 269 14.71 -14.35 -3.69
C ALA A 269 14.20 -14.99 -5.00
N SER A 270 14.68 -14.50 -6.15
CA SER A 270 14.28 -15.01 -7.46
C SER A 270 14.71 -16.47 -7.67
N GLU A 271 15.94 -16.83 -7.23
CA GLU A 271 16.43 -18.23 -7.30
C GLU A 271 15.55 -19.16 -6.45
N LEU A 272 15.08 -18.72 -5.29
CA LEU A 272 14.16 -19.49 -4.47
C LEU A 272 12.78 -19.65 -5.13
N TYR A 273 12.27 -18.61 -5.81
CA TYR A 273 11.03 -18.72 -6.59
C TYR A 273 11.15 -19.73 -7.73
N ILE A 274 12.27 -19.72 -8.47
CA ILE A 274 12.56 -20.67 -9.55
C ILE A 274 12.63 -22.09 -8.98
N ALA A 275 13.33 -22.30 -7.87
CA ALA A 275 13.40 -23.60 -7.23
C ALA A 275 12.01 -24.10 -6.78
N LYS A 276 11.16 -23.22 -6.26
CA LYS A 276 9.78 -23.57 -5.90
C LYS A 276 8.92 -23.93 -7.11
N GLU A 277 9.08 -23.22 -8.22
CA GLU A 277 8.42 -23.52 -9.48
C GLU A 277 8.79 -24.92 -9.98
N GLU A 278 10.08 -25.28 -9.93
CA GLU A 278 10.59 -26.60 -10.34
C GLU A 278 10.09 -27.74 -9.44
N GLU A 279 9.88 -27.50 -8.15
CA GLU A 279 9.34 -28.47 -7.19
C GLU A 279 7.83 -28.76 -7.39
N GLN A 280 7.12 -27.89 -8.09
CA GLN A 280 5.66 -27.95 -8.21
C GLN A 280 5.19 -28.57 -9.53
N GLY A 281 4.24 -29.49 -9.46
CA GLY A 281 3.71 -30.19 -10.65
C GLY A 281 3.02 -29.27 -11.66
N TYR A 282 2.65 -28.05 -11.28
CA TYR A 282 2.03 -27.04 -12.15
C TYR A 282 2.98 -25.90 -12.54
N GLY A 283 4.25 -25.95 -12.12
CA GLY A 283 5.20 -24.90 -12.42
C GLY A 283 4.79 -23.52 -11.88
N ILE A 284 4.27 -23.47 -10.66
CA ILE A 284 3.82 -22.23 -10.03
C ILE A 284 4.84 -21.82 -8.96
N PRO A 285 5.41 -20.63 -9.01
CA PRO A 285 6.40 -20.15 -8.01
C PRO A 285 5.73 -19.74 -6.68
N TYR A 286 4.81 -20.59 -6.19
CA TYR A 286 4.04 -20.32 -4.96
C TYR A 286 3.78 -21.63 -4.21
N GLN A 287 3.91 -21.60 -2.90
CA GLN A 287 3.57 -22.73 -2.06
C GLN A 287 2.07 -22.71 -1.74
N LEU A 288 1.31 -23.51 -2.47
CA LEU A 288 -0.12 -23.68 -2.20
C LEU A 288 -0.32 -24.29 -0.81
N SER A 289 -1.03 -23.61 0.05
CA SER A 289 -1.58 -24.20 1.26
C SER A 289 -2.71 -25.15 0.84
N LEU A 290 -2.64 -26.41 1.27
CA LEU A 290 -3.69 -27.42 1.04
C LEU A 290 -5.06 -27.04 1.66
N ILE A 291 -5.14 -25.95 2.42
CA ILE A 291 -6.36 -25.47 3.07
C ILE A 291 -7.27 -24.69 2.10
N HIS A 292 -6.78 -24.32 0.92
CA HIS A 292 -7.51 -23.50 -0.05
C HIS A 292 -7.98 -24.28 -1.29
N ILE A 293 -7.95 -25.61 -1.26
CA ILE A 293 -8.52 -26.47 -2.31
C ILE A 293 -9.87 -27.03 -1.84
#